data_7fbf41597f8087e44581844688c4396b
#
_entry.id   7fbf41597f8087e44581844688c4396b
#
_cell.length_a   1.000
_cell.length_b   1.000
_cell.length_c   1.000
_cell.angle_alpha   90.00
_cell.angle_beta   90.00
_cell.angle_gamma   90.00
#
_symmetry.space_group_name_H-M   'P 1'
#
loop_
_entity.id
_entity.type
_entity.pdbx_description
1 polymer ?
#
loop_
_entity_poly.entity_id
_entity_poly.type
_entity_poly.pdbx_seq_one_letter_code
_entity_poly.pdbx_strand_id
1 'polypeptide(L)'
;HQLAIDPADIIKEYGEADLYLFRHAQRRCLYQEIAAVLEAKLDNEDLVKSQMEFYQRVGMPPYFGLYEMGCYIRKVNQVTIDFGLAWFEQVCKYSSRDQLSFPFVLWNFEDRLKVAILKGNCSKYIGTPFENEGNEYFTNHANHIK
;
A
#
# COMPACT_ATOMS: atom_id res chain seq x y z
N HIS A 1 -7.68 15.02 -11.55
CA HIS A 1 -7.78 13.57 -11.72
C HIS A 1 -9.22 13.15 -11.46
N GLN A 2 -9.87 12.60 -12.46
CA GLN A 2 -11.22 12.10 -12.30
C GLN A 2 -11.13 10.62 -11.92
N LEU A 3 -11.65 10.25 -10.73
CA LEU A 3 -11.80 8.86 -10.36
C LEU A 3 -12.82 8.23 -11.32
N ALA A 4 -12.53 7.04 -11.83
CA ALA A 4 -13.44 6.31 -12.72
C ALA A 4 -14.70 5.81 -12.01
N ILE A 5 -14.68 5.78 -10.68
CA ILE A 5 -15.76 5.30 -9.82
C ILE A 5 -15.90 6.27 -8.64
N ASP A 6 -17.15 6.60 -8.31
CA ASP A 6 -17.46 7.36 -7.11
C ASP A 6 -17.14 6.51 -5.86
N PRO A 7 -16.39 7.04 -4.89
CA PRO A 7 -16.18 6.35 -3.61
C PRO A 7 -17.47 5.90 -2.92
N ALA A 8 -18.58 6.62 -3.12
CA ALA A 8 -19.89 6.24 -2.59
C ALA A 8 -20.39 4.89 -3.15
N ASP A 9 -20.10 4.59 -4.41
CA ASP A 9 -20.47 3.31 -5.02
C ASP A 9 -19.67 2.15 -4.43
N ILE A 10 -18.39 2.40 -4.08
CA ILE A 10 -17.54 1.43 -3.41
C ILE A 10 -18.08 1.13 -2.01
N ILE A 11 -18.45 2.16 -1.24
CA ILE A 11 -19.05 1.97 0.08
C ILE A 11 -20.35 1.19 -0.01
N LYS A 12 -21.17 1.46 -1.02
CA LYS A 12 -22.43 0.75 -1.25
C LYS A 12 -22.21 -0.73 -1.59
N GLU A 13 -21.19 -1.06 -2.38
CA GLU A 13 -20.87 -2.43 -2.79
C GLU A 13 -20.19 -3.24 -1.67
N TYR A 14 -19.23 -2.64 -0.95
CA TYR A 14 -18.37 -3.34 0.02
C TYR A 14 -18.74 -3.09 1.48
N GLY A 15 -19.69 -2.20 1.75
CA GLY A 15 -20.07 -1.77 3.09
C GLY A 15 -19.10 -0.77 3.70
N GLU A 16 -19.43 -0.28 4.90
CA GLU A 16 -18.61 0.68 5.64
C GLU A 16 -17.32 0.03 6.14
N ALA A 17 -16.19 0.64 5.80
CA ALA A 17 -14.87 0.28 6.27
C ALA A 17 -14.01 1.54 6.53
N ASP A 18 -12.91 1.39 7.23
CA ASP A 18 -11.94 2.46 7.46
C ASP A 18 -10.93 2.57 6.32
N LEU A 19 -10.57 1.44 5.73
CA LEU A 19 -9.67 1.33 4.58
C LEU A 19 -10.27 0.40 3.53
N TYR A 20 -10.11 0.77 2.26
CA TYR A 20 -10.44 -0.04 1.10
C TYR A 20 -9.16 -0.23 0.28
N LEU A 21 -8.71 -1.46 0.18
CA LEU A 21 -7.37 -1.81 -0.31
C LEU A 21 -7.45 -2.80 -1.48
N PHE A 22 -6.49 -2.71 -2.39
CA PHE A 22 -6.24 -3.73 -3.41
C PHE A 22 -5.12 -4.66 -2.97
N ARG A 23 -5.29 -5.97 -3.15
CA ARG A 23 -4.21 -6.92 -2.95
C ARG A 23 -3.13 -6.73 -4.01
N HIS A 24 -1.88 -6.90 -3.61
CA HIS A 24 -0.77 -6.92 -4.56
C HIS A 24 -0.95 -8.04 -5.59
N ALA A 25 -0.74 -7.73 -6.89
CA ALA A 25 -1.07 -8.63 -8.00
C ALA A 25 -0.23 -9.90 -8.02
N GLN A 26 1.04 -9.83 -7.61
CA GLN A 26 2.02 -10.91 -7.75
C GLN A 26 2.43 -11.55 -6.42
N ARG A 27 2.51 -10.80 -5.34
CA ARG A 27 3.01 -11.23 -4.03
C ARG A 27 1.95 -11.07 -2.96
N ARG A 28 2.04 -11.89 -1.92
CA ARG A 28 1.07 -11.89 -0.81
C ARG A 28 1.73 -11.82 0.57
N CYS A 29 3.05 -11.71 0.60
CA CYS A 29 3.84 -11.69 1.81
C CYS A 29 4.83 -10.53 1.76
N LEU A 30 4.88 -9.75 2.84
CA LEU A 30 5.83 -8.66 3.00
C LEU A 30 7.28 -9.13 2.80
N TYR A 31 7.64 -10.30 3.35
CA TYR A 31 9.00 -10.82 3.23
C TYR A 31 9.39 -11.20 1.80
N GLN A 32 8.41 -11.58 0.96
CA GLN A 32 8.64 -11.77 -0.47
C GLN A 32 8.89 -10.44 -1.19
N GLU A 33 8.18 -9.38 -0.79
CA GLU A 33 8.39 -8.03 -1.32
C GLU A 33 9.76 -7.50 -0.93
N ILE A 34 10.16 -7.65 0.34
CA ILE A 34 11.50 -7.28 0.82
C ILE A 34 12.59 -7.98 0.02
N ALA A 35 12.46 -9.30 -0.22
CA ALA A 35 13.41 -10.03 -1.04
C ALA A 35 13.51 -9.47 -2.47
N ALA A 36 12.39 -9.16 -3.09
CA ALA A 36 12.36 -8.55 -4.43
C ALA A 36 12.98 -7.15 -4.46
N VAL A 37 12.75 -6.34 -3.43
CA VAL A 37 13.36 -4.99 -3.29
C VAL A 37 14.88 -5.09 -3.15
N LEU A 38 15.38 -6.02 -2.35
CA LEU A 38 16.81 -6.26 -2.17
C LEU A 38 17.47 -6.78 -3.45
N GLU A 39 16.87 -7.77 -4.11
CA GLU A 39 17.35 -8.32 -5.37
C GLU A 39 17.43 -7.26 -6.47
N ALA A 40 16.41 -6.44 -6.61
CA ALA A 40 16.35 -5.38 -7.59
C ALA A 40 17.09 -4.09 -7.18
N LYS A 41 17.67 -4.04 -5.98
CA LYS A 41 18.41 -2.87 -5.42
C LYS A 41 17.60 -1.58 -5.47
N LEU A 42 16.32 -1.65 -5.10
CA LEU A 42 15.38 -0.53 -5.22
C LEU A 42 15.43 0.46 -4.07
N ASP A 43 16.15 0.15 -2.98
CA ASP A 43 16.33 1.02 -1.81
C ASP A 43 17.62 0.65 -1.07
N ASN A 44 17.94 1.40 -0.01
CA ASN A 44 19.11 1.13 0.84
C ASN A 44 19.02 -0.24 1.49
N GLU A 45 19.98 -1.11 1.18
CA GLU A 45 20.01 -2.50 1.63
C GLU A 45 20.02 -2.64 3.15
N ASP A 46 20.81 -1.80 3.85
CA ASP A 46 20.95 -1.87 5.31
C ASP A 46 19.63 -1.47 6.00
N LEU A 47 18.95 -0.43 5.50
CA LEU A 47 17.66 -0.01 6.02
C LEU A 47 16.59 -1.09 5.82
N VAL A 48 16.53 -1.68 4.62
CA VAL A 48 15.55 -2.74 4.29
C VAL A 48 15.79 -3.99 5.12
N LYS A 49 17.07 -4.40 5.32
CA LYS A 49 17.43 -5.53 6.17
C LYS A 49 17.10 -5.27 7.65
N SER A 50 17.42 -4.10 8.16
CA SER A 50 17.10 -3.70 9.54
C SER A 50 15.59 -3.69 9.78
N GLN A 51 14.80 -3.24 8.80
CA GLN A 51 13.35 -3.27 8.84
C GLN A 51 12.83 -4.70 8.91
N MET A 52 13.33 -5.59 8.05
CA MET A 52 12.96 -7.00 8.04
C MET A 52 13.26 -7.70 9.36
N GLU A 53 14.47 -7.52 9.88
CA GLU A 53 14.91 -8.10 11.15
C GLU A 53 14.05 -7.63 12.33
N PHE A 54 13.70 -6.34 12.34
CA PHE A 54 12.79 -5.79 13.36
C PHE A 54 11.40 -6.45 13.29
N TYR A 55 10.81 -6.54 12.11
CA TYR A 55 9.48 -7.14 11.93
C TYR A 55 9.45 -8.63 12.30
N GLN A 56 10.50 -9.37 11.95
CA GLN A 56 10.65 -10.77 12.36
C GLN A 56 10.79 -10.92 13.88
N ARG A 57 11.61 -10.08 14.49
CA ARG A 57 11.86 -10.10 15.94
C ARG A 57 10.61 -9.82 16.77
N VAL A 58 9.75 -8.91 16.31
CA VAL A 58 8.48 -8.59 16.99
C VAL A 58 7.35 -9.56 16.64
N GLY A 59 7.61 -10.55 15.79
CA GLY A 59 6.69 -11.64 15.49
C GLY A 59 5.66 -11.35 14.42
N MET A 60 5.91 -10.38 13.52
CA MET A 60 5.00 -10.18 12.38
C MET A 60 4.90 -11.47 11.55
N PRO A 61 3.69 -12.03 11.37
CA PRO A 61 3.54 -13.30 10.68
C PRO A 61 3.78 -13.16 9.18
N PRO A 62 4.34 -14.20 8.53
CA PRO A 62 4.34 -14.27 7.08
C PRO A 62 2.92 -14.37 6.53
N TYR A 63 2.73 -13.92 5.29
CA TYR A 63 1.44 -13.99 4.58
C TYR A 63 0.27 -13.24 5.25
N PHE A 64 0.54 -12.28 6.12
CA PHE A 64 -0.50 -11.39 6.67
C PHE A 64 -1.23 -10.61 5.57
N GLY A 65 -0.54 -10.28 4.51
CA GLY A 65 -1.06 -9.61 3.32
C GLY A 65 -0.05 -8.65 2.73
N LEU A 66 -0.21 -8.37 1.45
CA LEU A 66 0.52 -7.32 0.74
C LEU A 66 -0.48 -6.59 -0.15
N TYR A 67 -0.34 -5.26 -0.24
CA TYR A 67 -1.32 -4.40 -0.88
C TYR A 67 -0.67 -3.48 -1.89
N GLU A 68 -1.43 -3.06 -2.90
CA GLU A 68 -1.03 -2.03 -3.84
C GLU A 68 -1.16 -0.67 -3.18
N MET A 69 -0.08 0.13 -3.18
CA MET A 69 -0.07 1.46 -2.56
C MET A 69 -0.30 2.59 -3.57
N GLY A 70 -0.46 2.28 -4.86
CA GLY A 70 -0.76 3.27 -5.90
C GLY A 70 -2.13 3.93 -5.76
N CYS A 71 -3.10 3.24 -5.18
CA CYS A 71 -4.43 3.76 -4.91
C CYS A 71 -5.10 2.99 -3.76
N TYR A 72 -5.65 3.71 -2.83
CA TYR A 72 -6.52 3.17 -1.78
C TYR A 72 -7.51 4.24 -1.30
N ILE A 73 -8.60 3.84 -0.67
CA ILE A 73 -9.58 4.75 -0.09
C ILE A 73 -9.48 4.67 1.42
N ARG A 74 -9.49 5.82 2.08
CA ARG A 74 -9.42 5.95 3.53
C ARG A 74 -10.56 6.82 4.04
N LYS A 75 -11.31 6.32 5.00
CA LYS A 75 -12.23 7.14 5.80
C LYS A 75 -11.41 8.04 6.72
N VAL A 76 -11.80 9.29 6.86
CA VAL A 76 -11.12 10.22 7.77
C VAL A 76 -11.78 10.13 9.15
N ASN A 77 -11.10 9.46 10.08
CA ASN A 77 -11.48 9.35 11.48
C ASN A 77 -10.22 9.17 12.35
N GLN A 78 -10.37 9.16 13.67
CA GLN A 78 -9.22 9.14 14.58
C GLN A 78 -8.33 7.91 14.38
N VAL A 79 -8.92 6.73 14.20
CA VAL A 79 -8.13 5.49 14.03
C VAL A 79 -7.30 5.49 12.74
N THR A 80 -7.83 6.04 11.65
CA THR A 80 -7.07 6.16 10.38
C THR A 80 -6.04 7.28 10.42
N ILE A 81 -6.23 8.31 11.25
CA ILE A 81 -5.21 9.34 11.52
C ILE A 81 -4.06 8.71 12.30
N ASP A 82 -4.36 7.99 13.39
CA ASP A 82 -3.35 7.30 14.21
C ASP A 82 -2.56 6.26 13.38
N PHE A 83 -3.27 5.49 12.54
CA PHE A 83 -2.67 4.59 11.57
C PHE A 83 -1.70 5.30 10.63
N GLY A 84 -2.11 6.43 10.06
CA GLY A 84 -1.28 7.22 9.15
C GLY A 84 -0.01 7.76 9.83
N LEU A 85 -0.10 8.20 11.09
CA LEU A 85 1.06 8.65 11.87
C LEU A 85 2.02 7.50 12.15
N ALA A 86 1.52 6.34 12.59
CA ALA A 86 2.34 5.16 12.82
C ALA A 86 3.01 4.65 11.53
N TRP A 87 2.31 4.74 10.40
CA TRP A 87 2.88 4.40 9.10
C TRP A 87 3.99 5.37 8.68
N PHE A 88 3.76 6.66 8.84
CA PHE A 88 4.76 7.70 8.57
C PHE A 88 6.04 7.50 9.41
N GLU A 89 5.92 7.16 10.70
CA GLU A 89 7.06 6.84 11.56
C GLU A 89 7.90 5.69 10.99
N GLN A 90 7.26 4.63 10.47
CA GLN A 90 7.98 3.50 9.87
C GLN A 90 8.72 3.92 8.59
N VAL A 91 8.09 4.71 7.73
CA VAL A 91 8.72 5.24 6.51
C VAL A 91 9.92 6.14 6.84
N CYS A 92 9.82 6.97 7.88
CA CYS A 92 10.93 7.82 8.33
C CYS A 92 12.10 7.04 8.95
N LYS A 93 11.80 5.90 9.60
CA LYS A 93 12.80 5.11 10.34
C LYS A 93 13.54 4.11 9.47
N TYR A 94 12.87 3.56 8.45
CA TYR A 94 13.37 2.49 7.61
C TYR A 94 13.34 2.84 6.13
N SER A 95 12.98 1.88 5.29
CA SER A 95 12.81 2.08 3.86
C SER A 95 11.75 3.14 3.55
N SER A 96 12.05 4.02 2.60
CA SER A 96 11.11 5.00 2.06
C SER A 96 10.00 4.35 1.21
N ARG A 97 10.14 3.07 0.90
CA ARG A 97 9.11 2.31 0.18
C ARG A 97 7.96 1.99 1.12
N ASP A 98 6.92 2.76 0.98
CA ASP A 98 5.70 2.72 1.80
C ASP A 98 5.04 1.33 1.84
N GLN A 99 5.13 0.56 0.76
CA GLN A 99 4.60 -0.79 0.64
C GLN A 99 5.25 -1.78 1.62
N LEU A 100 6.51 -1.53 2.05
CA LEU A 100 7.20 -2.41 3.01
C LEU A 100 6.70 -2.20 4.45
N SER A 101 6.30 -0.98 4.79
CA SER A 101 5.85 -0.65 6.15
C SER A 101 4.35 -0.78 6.35
N PHE A 102 3.56 -0.61 5.28
CA PHE A 102 2.10 -0.63 5.36
C PHE A 102 1.53 -1.92 5.99
N PRO A 103 1.91 -3.14 5.56
CA PRO A 103 1.39 -4.37 6.14
C PRO A 103 1.73 -4.53 7.62
N PHE A 104 2.91 -4.08 8.05
CA PHE A 104 3.32 -4.12 9.45
C PHE A 104 2.44 -3.23 10.32
N VAL A 105 2.20 -2.00 9.90
CA VAL A 105 1.33 -1.08 10.65
C VAL A 105 -0.11 -1.59 10.63
N LEU A 106 -0.57 -2.14 9.50
CA LEU A 106 -1.90 -2.72 9.41
C LEU A 106 -2.08 -3.89 10.39
N TRP A 107 -1.08 -4.75 10.54
CA TRP A 107 -1.06 -5.82 11.52
C TRP A 107 -1.19 -5.29 12.96
N ASN A 108 -0.47 -4.22 13.31
CA ASN A 108 -0.58 -3.59 14.65
C ASN A 108 -1.93 -2.93 14.91
N PHE A 109 -2.71 -2.66 13.88
CA PHE A 109 -4.02 -2.01 13.95
C PHE A 109 -5.19 -2.95 13.64
N GLU A 110 -4.95 -4.25 13.42
CA GLU A 110 -5.96 -5.19 12.94
C GLU A 110 -7.22 -5.25 13.82
N ASP A 111 -7.08 -5.09 15.14
CA ASP A 111 -8.20 -5.07 16.07
C ASP A 111 -8.98 -3.76 16.10
N ARG A 112 -8.46 -2.70 15.48
CA ARG A 112 -9.03 -1.35 15.53
C ARG A 112 -9.50 -0.84 14.17
N LEU A 113 -8.96 -1.38 13.08
CA LEU A 113 -9.28 -0.97 11.71
C LEU A 113 -10.18 -1.98 11.02
N LYS A 114 -11.27 -1.48 10.45
CA LYS A 114 -12.09 -2.27 9.54
C LYS A 114 -11.58 -2.08 8.10
N VAL A 115 -11.16 -3.18 7.48
CA VAL A 115 -10.58 -3.19 6.14
C VAL A 115 -11.48 -3.92 5.17
N ALA A 116 -11.77 -3.31 4.03
CA ALA A 116 -12.43 -3.93 2.89
C ALA A 116 -11.42 -4.19 1.77
N ILE A 117 -11.43 -5.38 1.20
CA ILE A 117 -10.56 -5.75 0.08
C ILE A 117 -11.34 -5.62 -1.22
N LEU A 118 -10.87 -4.72 -2.08
CA LEU A 118 -11.47 -4.47 -3.38
C LEU A 118 -11.04 -5.55 -4.40
N LYS A 119 -11.96 -5.88 -5.31
CA LYS A 119 -11.70 -6.84 -6.39
C LYS A 119 -10.92 -6.17 -7.54
N GLY A 120 -9.97 -6.90 -8.10
CA GLY A 120 -9.15 -6.43 -9.22
C GLY A 120 -7.90 -5.69 -8.74
N ASN A 121 -7.44 -4.74 -9.53
CA ASN A 121 -6.29 -3.89 -9.25
C ASN A 121 -6.67 -2.41 -9.30
N CYS A 122 -5.80 -1.53 -8.82
CA CYS A 122 -6.08 -0.11 -8.73
C CYS A 122 -6.27 0.57 -10.09
N SER A 123 -5.69 0.06 -11.17
CA SER A 123 -5.84 0.64 -12.51
C SER A 123 -7.29 0.68 -12.99
N LYS A 124 -8.12 -0.26 -12.54
CA LYS A 124 -9.56 -0.26 -12.83
C LYS A 124 -10.29 0.98 -12.29
N TYR A 125 -9.77 1.58 -11.23
CA TYR A 125 -10.40 2.69 -10.50
C TYR A 125 -9.73 4.04 -10.78
N ILE A 126 -8.52 4.01 -11.34
CA ILE A 126 -7.79 5.21 -11.82
C ILE A 126 -8.11 5.33 -13.32
N GLY A 127 -9.28 5.65 -13.63
CA GLY A 127 -9.94 6.00 -14.88
C GLY A 127 -9.29 5.77 -16.24
N THR A 128 -10.12 5.25 -17.13
CA THR A 128 -9.93 5.23 -18.59
C THR A 128 -9.53 6.57 -19.27
N PRO A 129 -9.73 7.78 -18.74
CA PRO A 129 -9.17 8.97 -19.35
C PRO A 129 -7.66 8.90 -19.56
N PHE A 130 -6.94 8.17 -18.69
CA PHE A 130 -5.50 8.00 -18.84
C PHE A 130 -5.09 6.98 -19.89
N GLU A 131 -5.94 5.98 -20.17
CA GLU A 131 -5.71 5.03 -21.25
C GLU A 131 -5.96 5.68 -22.63
N ASN A 132 -6.89 6.63 -22.71
CA ASN A 132 -7.25 7.32 -23.94
C ASN A 132 -6.33 8.50 -24.28
N GLU A 133 -5.59 9.06 -23.31
CA GLU A 133 -4.63 10.15 -23.50
C GLU A 133 -3.18 9.68 -23.65
N GLY A 134 -2.97 8.38 -23.92
CA GLY A 134 -1.66 7.83 -24.30
C GLY A 134 -0.64 7.75 -23.19
N ASN A 135 -1.06 7.65 -21.94
CA ASN A 135 -0.16 7.41 -20.78
C ASN A 135 1.00 8.45 -20.58
N GLU A 136 0.95 9.60 -21.24
CA GLU A 136 2.03 10.59 -21.15
C GLU A 136 2.31 11.05 -19.71
N TYR A 137 1.28 11.08 -18.86
CA TYR A 137 1.43 11.48 -17.46
C TYR A 137 2.21 10.47 -16.62
N PHE A 138 2.02 9.18 -16.86
CA PHE A 138 2.76 8.13 -16.13
C PHE A 138 4.17 7.90 -16.69
N THR A 139 4.37 8.05 -17.99
CA THR A 139 5.69 7.93 -18.61
C THR A 139 6.61 9.09 -18.21
N ASN A 140 6.10 10.30 -18.02
CA ASN A 140 6.90 11.45 -17.59
C ASN A 140 7.32 11.36 -16.12
N HIS A 141 6.52 10.77 -15.22
CA HIS A 141 6.93 10.55 -13.83
C HIS A 141 7.95 9.41 -13.68
N ALA A 142 7.87 8.36 -14.47
CA ALA A 142 8.87 7.28 -14.45
C ALA A 142 10.25 7.73 -14.94
N ASN A 143 10.33 8.77 -15.76
CA ASN A 143 11.59 9.31 -16.29
C ASN A 143 12.26 10.35 -15.37
N HIS A 144 11.61 10.80 -14.30
CA HIS A 144 12.19 11.73 -13.32
C HIS A 144 12.76 11.04 -12.08
N ILE A 145 12.68 9.70 -12.01
CA ILE A 145 13.33 8.88 -10.97
C ILE A 145 14.50 8.14 -11.61
N LYS A 146 15.49 8.91 -12.06
CA LYS A 146 16.83 8.40 -12.34
C LYS A 146 17.83 9.21 -11.54
#